data_84389df992bf99e10b567ec8c20be3c1
#
_entry.id   84389df992bf99e10b567ec8c20be3c1
#
_cell.length_a   1.000
_cell.length_b   1.000
_cell.length_c   1.000
_cell.angle_alpha   90.00
_cell.angle_beta   90.00
_cell.angle_gamma   90.00
#
_symmetry.space_group_name_H-M   'P 1'
#
loop_
_entity.id
_entity.type
_entity.pdbx_description
1 polymer ?
#
loop_
_entity_poly.entity_id
_entity_poly.type
_entity_poly.pdbx_seq_one_letter_code
_entity_poly.pdbx_strand_id
1 'polypeptide(L)'
;RTGIIRRHIVEADTTVSMAAQAAEKALESAKMLPEEIDLLIVSTISSNVILPCTACEVQKQIHAVHATCFDLNAACTGFLFAYNTAQAYIASGMYKNVLVIGAESLSSLVDWKDRSTCILFGDGAGAVVLRAEEGESYHMVTHSDGSKGEALTCDTGSFMKMDGQEVFKFAVRQVPACIAEVMEHNHLMAEDIDYFILHQANRRIVEAVAKRMKVELTKFPMNLQEYGNTSSASIPLLLDEMNRE
;
A
#
# COMPACT_ATOMS: atom_id res chain seq x y z
N ARG A 1 17.03 -15.25 -2.94
CA ARG A 1 17.48 -14.30 -1.91
C ARG A 1 16.40 -13.29 -1.54
N THR A 2 15.64 -12.75 -2.51
CA THR A 2 14.52 -11.82 -2.29
C THR A 2 13.20 -12.52 -1.98
N GLY A 3 13.02 -13.73 -2.47
CA GLY A 3 11.78 -14.47 -2.46
C GLY A 3 10.92 -14.24 -3.70
N ILE A 4 11.28 -13.28 -4.55
CA ILE A 4 10.54 -12.92 -5.77
C ILE A 4 10.86 -13.91 -6.88
N ILE A 5 9.82 -14.46 -7.50
CA ILE A 5 9.90 -15.41 -8.64
C ILE A 5 9.45 -14.70 -9.91
N ARG A 6 8.33 -13.96 -9.84
CA ARG A 6 7.70 -13.23 -10.95
C ARG A 6 7.35 -11.81 -10.53
N ARG A 7 7.07 -10.99 -11.50
CA ARG A 7 6.51 -9.65 -11.34
C ARG A 7 5.59 -9.35 -12.52
N HIS A 8 4.59 -8.54 -12.27
CA HIS A 8 3.77 -7.96 -13.33
C HIS A 8 4.43 -6.66 -13.79
N ILE A 9 4.53 -6.48 -15.09
CA ILE A 9 5.05 -5.28 -15.73
C ILE A 9 3.98 -4.83 -16.73
N VAL A 10 3.54 -3.59 -16.62
CA VAL A 10 2.54 -3.03 -17.53
C VAL A 10 3.10 -2.89 -18.95
N GLU A 11 2.28 -3.22 -19.94
CA GLU A 11 2.56 -3.00 -21.36
C GLU A 11 1.63 -1.92 -21.93
N ALA A 12 0.33 -2.06 -21.76
CA ALA A 12 -0.68 -1.13 -22.25
C ALA A 12 -1.42 -0.39 -21.13
N ASP A 13 -1.47 -0.97 -19.93
CA ASP A 13 -2.08 -0.34 -18.77
C ASP A 13 -1.26 0.82 -18.24
N THR A 14 -1.94 1.70 -17.52
CA THR A 14 -1.34 2.83 -16.80
C THR A 14 -1.66 2.71 -15.31
N THR A 15 -1.00 3.50 -14.47
CA THR A 15 -1.34 3.59 -13.05
C THR A 15 -2.83 3.92 -12.87
N VAL A 16 -3.38 4.81 -13.67
CA VAL A 16 -4.80 5.18 -13.65
C VAL A 16 -5.69 4.00 -14.03
N SER A 17 -5.41 3.30 -15.14
CA SER A 17 -6.28 2.19 -15.59
C SER A 17 -6.26 1.02 -14.60
N MET A 18 -5.10 0.68 -14.03
CA MET A 18 -4.99 -0.35 -12.98
C MET A 18 -5.74 0.07 -11.71
N ALA A 19 -5.61 1.33 -11.31
CA ALA A 19 -6.33 1.86 -10.14
C ALA A 19 -7.84 1.80 -10.34
N ALA A 20 -8.35 2.15 -11.53
CA ALA A 20 -9.77 2.06 -11.86
C ALA A 20 -10.28 0.61 -11.83
N GLN A 21 -9.55 -0.33 -12.43
CA GLN A 21 -9.91 -1.75 -12.38
C GLN A 21 -9.94 -2.31 -10.94
N ALA A 22 -8.98 -1.91 -10.09
CA ALA A 22 -8.97 -2.30 -8.68
C ALA A 22 -10.16 -1.69 -7.92
N ALA A 23 -10.48 -0.43 -8.21
CA ALA A 23 -11.64 0.27 -7.64
C ALA A 23 -12.96 -0.43 -7.98
N GLU A 24 -13.18 -0.77 -9.25
CA GLU A 24 -14.40 -1.48 -9.71
C GLU A 24 -14.57 -2.82 -8.98
N LYS A 25 -13.49 -3.60 -8.84
CA LYS A 25 -13.51 -4.87 -8.10
C LYS A 25 -13.80 -4.70 -6.61
N ALA A 26 -13.23 -3.66 -5.99
CA ALA A 26 -13.49 -3.35 -4.58
C ALA A 26 -14.95 -2.93 -4.36
N LEU A 27 -15.52 -2.13 -5.26
CA LEU A 27 -16.94 -1.73 -5.23
C LEU A 27 -17.87 -2.93 -5.42
N GLU A 28 -17.55 -3.82 -6.38
CA GLU A 28 -18.30 -5.06 -6.60
C GLU A 28 -18.28 -5.94 -5.34
N SER A 29 -17.11 -6.15 -4.74
CA SER A 29 -16.95 -6.90 -3.50
C SER A 29 -17.73 -6.28 -2.33
N ALA A 30 -17.72 -4.96 -2.22
CA ALA A 30 -18.46 -4.21 -1.21
C ALA A 30 -19.98 -4.14 -1.49
N LYS A 31 -20.44 -4.56 -2.68
CA LYS A 31 -21.81 -4.39 -3.18
C LYS A 31 -22.28 -2.93 -3.09
N MET A 32 -21.41 -2.01 -3.49
CA MET A 32 -21.61 -0.58 -3.42
C MET A 32 -21.54 0.04 -4.81
N LEU A 33 -22.42 0.97 -5.09
CA LEU A 33 -22.39 1.73 -6.35
C LEU A 33 -21.33 2.83 -6.28
N PRO A 34 -20.69 3.19 -7.41
CA PRO A 34 -19.71 4.26 -7.45
C PRO A 34 -20.22 5.60 -6.93
N GLU A 35 -21.49 5.90 -7.16
CA GLU A 35 -22.15 7.14 -6.72
C GLU A 35 -22.31 7.24 -5.20
N GLU A 36 -22.17 6.14 -4.47
CA GLU A 36 -22.23 6.10 -3.00
C GLU A 36 -20.90 6.49 -2.34
N ILE A 37 -19.82 6.61 -3.12
CA ILE A 37 -18.50 6.98 -2.61
C ILE A 37 -18.43 8.49 -2.38
N ASP A 38 -18.09 8.88 -1.16
CA ASP A 38 -17.94 10.29 -0.74
C ASP A 38 -16.51 10.79 -0.93
N LEU A 39 -15.52 9.91 -0.77
CA LEU A 39 -14.10 10.23 -0.86
C LEU A 39 -13.34 9.12 -1.58
N LEU A 40 -12.46 9.50 -2.50
CA LEU A 40 -11.55 8.61 -3.21
C LEU A 40 -10.11 9.09 -3.04
N ILE A 41 -9.27 8.24 -2.44
CA ILE A 41 -7.84 8.52 -2.22
C ILE A 41 -7.01 7.51 -3.01
N VAL A 42 -6.12 8.00 -3.87
CA VAL A 42 -5.11 7.16 -4.53
C VAL A 42 -3.74 7.42 -3.92
N SER A 43 -3.11 6.38 -3.42
CA SER A 43 -1.71 6.41 -3.03
C SER A 43 -0.84 5.92 -4.16
N THR A 44 0.05 6.78 -4.66
CA THR A 44 0.97 6.47 -5.75
C THR A 44 2.20 7.38 -5.75
N ILE A 45 3.34 6.87 -6.24
CA ILE A 45 4.54 7.65 -6.61
C ILE A 45 4.84 7.56 -8.10
N SER A 46 4.07 6.78 -8.84
CA SER A 46 4.34 6.43 -10.24
C SER A 46 3.17 6.77 -11.17
N SER A 47 2.42 7.84 -10.82
CA SER A 47 1.36 8.32 -11.69
C SER A 47 1.93 8.76 -13.05
N ASN A 48 1.22 8.39 -14.11
CA ASN A 48 1.53 8.83 -15.47
C ASN A 48 0.94 10.22 -15.78
N VAL A 49 0.21 10.84 -14.84
CA VAL A 49 -0.38 12.17 -14.97
C VAL A 49 -0.04 13.02 -13.75
N ILE A 50 0.19 14.30 -13.98
CA ILE A 50 0.39 15.29 -12.90
C ILE A 50 -0.93 16.03 -12.64
N LEU A 51 -1.62 16.42 -13.68
CA LEU A 51 -2.91 17.12 -13.65
C LEU A 51 -3.83 16.60 -14.76
N PRO A 52 -5.10 16.30 -14.42
CA PRO A 52 -5.66 16.23 -13.07
C PRO A 52 -4.99 15.12 -12.25
N CYS A 53 -5.20 15.08 -10.91
CA CYS A 53 -4.61 14.03 -10.08
C CYS A 53 -5.17 12.64 -10.46
N THR A 54 -4.42 11.59 -10.14
CA THR A 54 -4.79 10.19 -10.44
C THR A 54 -6.17 9.85 -9.92
N ALA A 55 -6.49 10.27 -8.69
CA ALA A 55 -7.79 10.04 -8.08
C ALA A 55 -8.95 10.64 -8.89
N CYS A 56 -8.78 11.83 -9.48
CA CYS A 56 -9.79 12.44 -10.35
C CYS A 56 -9.96 11.69 -11.68
N GLU A 57 -8.89 11.18 -12.25
CA GLU A 57 -8.96 10.36 -13.46
C GLU A 57 -9.66 9.01 -13.19
N VAL A 58 -9.36 8.39 -12.05
CA VAL A 58 -10.06 7.17 -11.60
C VAL A 58 -11.54 7.45 -11.37
N GLN A 59 -11.87 8.52 -10.63
CA GLN A 59 -13.25 8.96 -10.39
C GLN A 59 -14.07 9.04 -11.68
N LYS A 60 -13.49 9.68 -12.70
CA LYS A 60 -14.10 9.80 -14.02
C LYS A 60 -14.35 8.44 -14.68
N GLN A 61 -13.36 7.53 -14.61
CA GLN A 61 -13.47 6.22 -15.24
C GLN A 61 -14.53 5.33 -14.59
N ILE A 62 -14.59 5.33 -13.25
CA ILE A 62 -15.55 4.50 -12.50
C ILE A 62 -16.89 5.20 -12.24
N HIS A 63 -17.05 6.43 -12.72
CA HIS A 63 -18.27 7.24 -12.53
C HIS A 63 -18.66 7.55 -11.07
N ALA A 64 -17.67 7.68 -10.17
CA ALA A 64 -17.90 8.05 -8.78
C ALA A 64 -18.17 9.56 -8.62
N VAL A 65 -19.24 10.04 -9.23
CA VAL A 65 -19.53 11.46 -9.50
C VAL A 65 -19.66 12.34 -8.26
N HIS A 66 -19.90 11.76 -7.09
CA HIS A 66 -20.06 12.48 -5.83
C HIS A 66 -18.79 12.50 -4.99
N ALA A 67 -17.77 11.71 -5.35
CA ALA A 67 -16.57 11.58 -4.56
C ALA A 67 -15.70 12.85 -4.60
N THR A 68 -15.24 13.30 -3.45
CA THR A 68 -14.06 14.18 -3.35
C THR A 68 -12.82 13.36 -3.65
N CYS A 69 -11.83 13.91 -4.37
CA CYS A 69 -10.68 13.14 -4.85
C CYS A 69 -9.36 13.84 -4.58
N PHE A 70 -8.36 13.08 -4.13
CA PHE A 70 -6.97 13.54 -4.08
C PHE A 70 -5.98 12.37 -4.09
N ASP A 71 -4.75 12.66 -4.54
CA ASP A 71 -3.62 11.73 -4.45
C ASP A 71 -2.84 11.95 -3.14
N LEU A 72 -2.27 10.86 -2.62
CA LEU A 72 -1.39 10.87 -1.47
C LEU A 72 -0.05 10.21 -1.84
N ASN A 73 1.03 10.85 -1.50
CA ASN A 73 2.38 10.33 -1.67
C ASN A 73 3.05 10.11 -0.30
N ALA A 74 3.18 8.85 0.08
CA ALA A 74 4.00 8.40 1.20
C ALA A 74 4.73 7.09 0.84
N ALA A 75 5.10 6.96 -0.43
CA ALA A 75 5.82 5.81 -1.01
C ALA A 75 5.20 4.46 -0.56
N CYS A 76 6.03 3.49 -0.14
CA CYS A 76 5.57 2.16 0.23
C CYS A 76 4.61 2.12 1.43
N THR A 77 4.61 3.13 2.29
CA THR A 77 3.64 3.28 3.39
C THR A 77 2.36 4.01 2.98
N GLY A 78 2.29 4.44 1.73
CA GLY A 78 1.23 5.31 1.24
C GLY A 78 -0.17 4.72 1.39
N PHE A 79 -0.35 3.41 1.19
CA PHE A 79 -1.66 2.78 1.41
C PHE A 79 -2.11 2.90 2.88
N LEU A 80 -1.21 2.65 3.85
CA LEU A 80 -1.55 2.78 5.26
C LEU A 80 -1.84 4.23 5.65
N PHE A 81 -1.09 5.19 5.10
CA PHE A 81 -1.38 6.61 5.33
C PHE A 81 -2.73 7.02 4.72
N ALA A 82 -3.05 6.53 3.52
CA ALA A 82 -4.35 6.79 2.90
C ALA A 82 -5.49 6.14 3.69
N TYR A 83 -5.30 4.90 4.15
CA TYR A 83 -6.24 4.18 5.02
C TYR A 83 -6.48 4.93 6.34
N ASN A 84 -5.41 5.36 7.02
CA ASN A 84 -5.50 6.12 8.27
C ASN A 84 -6.16 7.49 8.05
N THR A 85 -5.89 8.15 6.92
CA THR A 85 -6.54 9.42 6.54
C THR A 85 -8.04 9.20 6.34
N ALA A 86 -8.43 8.13 5.65
CA ALA A 86 -9.83 7.77 5.46
C ALA A 86 -10.54 7.51 6.81
N GLN A 87 -9.88 6.77 7.71
CA GLN A 87 -10.40 6.52 9.07
C GLN A 87 -10.59 7.82 9.86
N ALA A 88 -9.66 8.74 9.78
CA ALA A 88 -9.77 10.04 10.45
C ALA A 88 -10.95 10.87 9.90
N TYR A 89 -11.18 10.85 8.59
CA TYR A 89 -12.32 11.52 7.99
C TYR A 89 -13.65 10.86 8.37
N ILE A 90 -13.71 9.53 8.43
CA ILE A 90 -14.89 8.80 8.90
C ILE A 90 -15.15 9.13 10.36
N ALA A 91 -14.14 9.08 11.23
CA ALA A 91 -14.27 9.39 12.65
C ALA A 91 -14.70 10.84 12.91
N SER A 92 -14.31 11.78 12.05
CA SER A 92 -14.76 13.18 12.12
C SER A 92 -16.22 13.39 11.65
N GLY A 93 -16.84 12.37 11.06
CA GLY A 93 -18.17 12.45 10.45
C GLY A 93 -18.22 13.19 9.11
N MET A 94 -17.05 13.53 8.52
CA MET A 94 -16.99 14.28 7.26
C MET A 94 -17.40 13.43 6.07
N TYR A 95 -16.98 12.15 6.03
CA TYR A 95 -17.29 11.19 4.99
C TYR A 95 -17.75 9.86 5.60
N LYS A 96 -18.56 9.10 4.87
CA LYS A 96 -19.11 7.81 5.31
C LYS A 96 -18.57 6.64 4.50
N ASN A 97 -18.41 6.80 3.19
CA ASN A 97 -17.97 5.76 2.28
C ASN A 97 -16.69 6.24 1.58
N VAL A 98 -15.58 5.59 1.84
CA VAL A 98 -14.27 6.00 1.34
C VAL A 98 -13.65 4.87 0.54
N LEU A 99 -13.23 5.16 -0.68
CA LEU A 99 -12.47 4.25 -1.53
C LEU A 99 -10.98 4.60 -1.43
N VAL A 100 -10.17 3.67 -0.96
CA VAL A 100 -8.72 3.81 -0.81
C VAL A 100 -8.03 2.87 -1.78
N ILE A 101 -7.13 3.42 -2.59
CA ILE A 101 -6.44 2.69 -3.65
C ILE A 101 -4.93 2.87 -3.49
N GLY A 102 -4.18 1.78 -3.56
CA GLY A 102 -2.74 1.79 -3.80
C GLY A 102 -2.47 1.34 -5.24
N ALA A 103 -1.80 2.16 -6.04
CA ALA A 103 -1.56 1.86 -7.45
C ALA A 103 -0.18 2.33 -7.90
N GLU A 104 0.56 1.44 -8.55
CA GLU A 104 1.94 1.72 -8.94
C GLU A 104 2.32 1.11 -10.29
N SER A 105 3.05 1.87 -11.10
CA SER A 105 3.76 1.44 -12.30
C SER A 105 5.26 1.63 -12.10
N LEU A 106 5.84 0.92 -11.11
CA LEU A 106 7.24 1.11 -10.70
C LEU A 106 8.24 0.70 -11.78
N SER A 107 7.82 -0.15 -12.71
CA SER A 107 8.64 -0.53 -13.85
C SER A 107 9.10 0.65 -14.71
N SER A 108 8.34 1.76 -14.68
CA SER A 108 8.69 3.01 -15.35
C SER A 108 9.77 3.81 -14.63
N LEU A 109 10.00 3.53 -13.36
CA LEU A 109 10.93 4.25 -12.49
C LEU A 109 12.24 3.48 -12.23
N VAL A 110 12.42 2.28 -12.81
CA VAL A 110 13.64 1.48 -12.63
C VAL A 110 14.57 1.60 -13.86
N ASP A 111 15.87 1.66 -13.59
CA ASP A 111 16.86 1.41 -14.62
C ASP A 111 16.98 -0.10 -14.83
N TRP A 112 16.56 -0.60 -15.98
CA TRP A 112 16.60 -2.04 -16.32
C TRP A 112 18.02 -2.61 -16.41
N LYS A 113 19.06 -1.76 -16.39
CA LYS A 113 20.46 -2.15 -16.32
C LYS A 113 20.96 -2.27 -14.88
N ASP A 114 20.27 -1.62 -13.92
CA ASP A 114 20.61 -1.72 -12.49
C ASP A 114 19.93 -2.90 -11.83
N ARG A 115 20.69 -3.98 -11.63
CA ARG A 115 20.19 -5.21 -10.98
C ARG A 115 19.89 -5.06 -9.49
N SER A 116 20.24 -3.95 -8.86
CA SER A 116 19.89 -3.69 -7.46
C SER A 116 18.43 -3.31 -7.29
N THR A 117 17.80 -2.75 -8.32
CA THR A 117 16.42 -2.27 -8.32
C THR A 117 15.52 -3.04 -9.28
N CYS A 118 15.94 -3.27 -10.54
CA CYS A 118 15.07 -3.81 -11.58
C CYS A 118 14.57 -5.23 -11.32
N ILE A 119 15.21 -5.99 -10.44
CA ILE A 119 14.77 -7.35 -10.06
C ILE A 119 13.75 -7.37 -8.93
N LEU A 120 13.44 -6.23 -8.32
CA LEU A 120 12.60 -6.14 -7.11
C LEU A 120 11.20 -5.65 -7.41
N PHE A 121 11.12 -4.53 -8.12
CA PHE A 121 9.88 -3.77 -8.28
C PHE A 121 8.98 -4.32 -9.37
N GLY A 122 7.69 -4.33 -9.09
CA GLY A 122 6.62 -4.73 -10.02
C GLY A 122 5.49 -3.71 -10.02
N ASP A 123 4.56 -3.88 -10.94
CA ASP A 123 3.41 -3.02 -11.16
C ASP A 123 2.14 -3.69 -10.64
N GLY A 124 1.20 -2.88 -10.17
CA GLY A 124 -0.09 -3.37 -9.72
C GLY A 124 -0.92 -2.32 -9.00
N ALA A 125 -2.17 -2.67 -8.76
CA ALA A 125 -3.09 -1.87 -7.98
C ALA A 125 -3.99 -2.76 -7.12
N GLY A 126 -4.34 -2.26 -5.94
CA GLY A 126 -5.35 -2.85 -5.07
C GLY A 126 -6.15 -1.77 -4.38
N ALA A 127 -7.38 -2.07 -4.02
CA ALA A 127 -8.30 -1.11 -3.43
C ALA A 127 -9.14 -1.72 -2.32
N VAL A 128 -9.56 -0.88 -1.38
CA VAL A 128 -10.52 -1.22 -0.32
C VAL A 128 -11.60 -0.15 -0.22
N VAL A 129 -12.80 -0.57 0.15
CA VAL A 129 -13.90 0.33 0.52
C VAL A 129 -14.02 0.34 2.04
N LEU A 130 -13.97 1.53 2.63
CA LEU A 130 -14.25 1.75 4.05
C LEU A 130 -15.63 2.37 4.20
N ARG A 131 -16.41 1.84 5.13
CA ARG A 131 -17.73 2.36 5.48
C ARG A 131 -17.75 2.80 6.94
N ALA A 132 -18.41 3.92 7.22
CA ALA A 132 -18.68 4.34 8.58
C ALA A 132 -19.65 3.37 9.25
N GLU A 133 -19.26 2.82 10.39
CA GLU A 133 -20.09 1.98 11.27
C GLU A 133 -19.93 2.44 12.70
N GLU A 134 -20.93 2.15 13.53
CA GLU A 134 -20.82 2.35 14.98
C GLU A 134 -19.86 1.31 15.56
N GLY A 135 -18.93 1.74 16.39
CA GLY A 135 -17.95 0.87 17.02
C GLY A 135 -16.78 1.65 17.61
N GLU A 136 -15.85 0.91 18.16
CA GLU A 136 -14.62 1.49 18.70
C GLU A 136 -13.62 1.79 17.57
N SER A 137 -12.99 2.96 17.63
CA SER A 137 -11.86 3.29 16.77
C SER A 137 -10.58 2.65 17.33
N TYR A 138 -9.69 2.22 16.43
CA TYR A 138 -8.36 1.77 16.84
C TYR A 138 -7.36 2.94 16.87
N HIS A 139 -6.31 2.80 17.67
CA HIS A 139 -5.20 3.73 17.69
C HIS A 139 -4.20 3.38 16.59
N MET A 140 -4.03 4.30 15.64
CA MET A 140 -3.02 4.18 14.61
C MET A 140 -1.68 4.74 15.08
N VAL A 141 -0.58 4.20 14.56
CA VAL A 141 0.78 4.67 14.81
C VAL A 141 1.47 4.97 13.49
N THR A 142 2.06 6.14 13.38
CA THR A 142 2.81 6.57 12.19
C THR A 142 4.07 7.30 12.60
N HIS A 143 5.19 6.98 11.93
CA HIS A 143 6.47 7.62 12.13
C HIS A 143 7.13 7.97 10.80
N SER A 144 7.98 8.99 10.80
CA SER A 144 8.80 9.39 9.65
C SER A 144 10.20 9.75 10.09
N ASP A 145 11.20 9.34 9.30
CA ASP A 145 12.60 9.72 9.50
C ASP A 145 13.20 10.24 8.19
N GLY A 146 13.11 11.53 7.98
CA GLY A 146 13.67 12.21 6.80
C GLY A 146 15.20 12.26 6.78
N SER A 147 15.87 11.98 7.91
CA SER A 147 17.33 12.04 8.01
C SER A 147 18.05 10.96 7.19
N LYS A 148 17.34 9.92 6.76
CA LYS A 148 17.86 8.79 5.99
C LYS A 148 17.25 8.67 4.59
N GLY A 149 16.69 9.73 4.06
CA GLY A 149 16.06 9.77 2.75
C GLY A 149 16.97 9.31 1.60
N GLU A 150 18.28 9.49 1.75
CA GLU A 150 19.27 9.06 0.73
C GLU A 150 19.33 7.55 0.49
N ALA A 151 18.79 6.73 1.42
CA ALA A 151 18.81 5.27 1.28
C ALA A 151 17.91 4.75 0.15
N LEU A 152 16.88 5.51 -0.24
CA LEU A 152 16.01 5.19 -1.36
C LEU A 152 15.47 6.49 -1.97
N THR A 153 15.94 6.82 -3.16
CA THR A 153 15.62 8.07 -3.85
C THR A 153 15.10 7.83 -5.27
N CYS A 154 14.28 8.75 -5.74
CA CYS A 154 13.88 8.85 -7.13
C CYS A 154 13.57 10.32 -7.45
N ASP A 155 14.52 11.03 -8.05
CA ASP A 155 14.31 12.41 -8.48
C ASP A 155 13.42 12.45 -9.72
N THR A 156 12.71 13.56 -9.91
CA THR A 156 11.85 13.77 -11.09
C THR A 156 12.63 13.57 -12.40
N GLY A 157 12.15 12.65 -13.22
CA GLY A 157 12.80 12.31 -14.49
C GLY A 157 14.04 11.42 -14.37
N SER A 158 14.30 10.89 -13.19
CA SER A 158 15.38 9.95 -12.90
C SER A 158 14.84 8.56 -12.55
N PHE A 159 15.75 7.58 -12.45
CA PHE A 159 15.43 6.25 -11.96
C PHE A 159 15.66 6.13 -10.46
N MET A 160 14.95 5.19 -9.83
CA MET A 160 15.14 4.84 -8.42
C MET A 160 16.58 4.37 -8.16
N LYS A 161 17.14 4.87 -7.04
CA LYS A 161 18.42 4.42 -6.48
C LYS A 161 18.19 3.92 -5.06
N MET A 162 18.78 2.79 -4.70
CA MET A 162 18.54 2.17 -3.40
C MET A 162 19.82 1.60 -2.78
N ASP A 163 20.09 1.98 -1.53
CA ASP A 163 20.94 1.23 -0.64
C ASP A 163 20.13 0.15 0.08
N GLY A 164 20.12 -1.04 -0.51
CA GLY A 164 19.34 -2.15 0.02
C GLY A 164 19.77 -2.61 1.41
N GLN A 165 20.99 -2.31 1.87
CA GLN A 165 21.45 -2.66 3.21
C GLN A 165 20.86 -1.70 4.25
N GLU A 166 20.87 -0.40 3.97
CA GLU A 166 20.30 0.60 4.86
C GLU A 166 18.77 0.46 4.93
N VAL A 167 18.11 0.21 3.80
CA VAL A 167 16.65 -0.08 3.77
C VAL A 167 16.33 -1.34 4.59
N PHE A 168 17.13 -2.40 4.47
CA PHE A 168 16.93 -3.62 5.26
C PHE A 168 17.11 -3.37 6.76
N LYS A 169 18.20 -2.69 7.17
CA LYS A 169 18.46 -2.33 8.58
C LYS A 169 17.32 -1.50 9.17
N PHE A 170 16.85 -0.51 8.42
CA PHE A 170 15.71 0.32 8.79
C PHE A 170 14.46 -0.55 9.01
N ALA A 171 14.07 -1.35 8.04
CA ALA A 171 12.84 -2.15 8.10
C ALA A 171 12.84 -3.13 9.28
N VAL A 172 13.91 -3.92 9.47
CA VAL A 172 13.97 -4.92 10.56
C VAL A 172 14.05 -4.30 11.95
N ARG A 173 14.37 -3.01 12.04
CA ARG A 173 14.38 -2.27 13.32
C ARG A 173 13.05 -1.59 13.57
N GLN A 174 12.51 -0.86 12.60
CA GLN A 174 11.36 0.03 12.78
C GLN A 174 10.03 -0.72 12.72
N VAL A 175 9.90 -1.70 11.83
CA VAL A 175 8.62 -2.42 11.69
C VAL A 175 8.21 -3.14 12.98
N PRO A 176 9.06 -3.94 13.64
CA PRO A 176 8.69 -4.54 14.92
C PRO A 176 8.40 -3.52 16.02
N ALA A 177 9.11 -2.39 16.05
CA ALA A 177 8.89 -1.33 17.04
C ALA A 177 7.51 -0.67 16.82
N CYS A 178 7.16 -0.35 15.58
CA CYS A 178 5.87 0.22 15.23
C CYS A 178 4.71 -0.75 15.53
N ILE A 179 4.88 -2.05 15.23
CA ILE A 179 3.87 -3.07 15.55
C ILE A 179 3.67 -3.15 17.08
N ALA A 180 4.76 -3.18 17.86
CA ALA A 180 4.67 -3.24 19.31
C ALA A 180 3.92 -2.02 19.88
N GLU A 181 4.19 -0.83 19.36
CA GLU A 181 3.51 0.41 19.76
C GLU A 181 2.01 0.37 19.41
N VAL A 182 1.64 -0.11 18.19
CA VAL A 182 0.24 -0.29 17.80
C VAL A 182 -0.46 -1.27 18.75
N MET A 183 0.18 -2.39 19.06
CA MET A 183 -0.40 -3.40 19.96
C MET A 183 -0.59 -2.84 21.37
N GLU A 184 0.41 -2.11 21.91
CA GLU A 184 0.35 -1.46 23.22
C GLU A 184 -0.81 -0.45 23.29
N HIS A 185 -0.92 0.45 22.30
CA HIS A 185 -1.98 1.47 22.27
C HIS A 185 -3.40 0.88 22.13
N ASN A 186 -3.52 -0.29 21.53
CA ASN A 186 -4.79 -0.97 21.36
C ASN A 186 -5.02 -2.09 22.39
N HIS A 187 -4.14 -2.21 23.39
CA HIS A 187 -4.23 -3.22 24.46
C HIS A 187 -4.29 -4.68 23.94
N LEU A 188 -3.54 -4.96 22.86
CA LEU A 188 -3.48 -6.26 22.20
C LEU A 188 -2.16 -6.98 22.47
N MET A 189 -2.24 -8.30 22.57
CA MET A 189 -1.09 -9.20 22.60
C MET A 189 -0.91 -9.85 21.23
N ALA A 190 0.27 -10.41 20.95
CA ALA A 190 0.52 -11.06 19.64
C ALA A 190 -0.38 -12.28 19.39
N GLU A 191 -0.89 -12.91 20.44
CA GLU A 191 -1.83 -14.03 20.39
C GLU A 191 -3.20 -13.59 19.88
N ASP A 192 -3.61 -12.36 20.18
CA ASP A 192 -4.89 -11.77 19.78
C ASP A 192 -4.93 -11.41 18.29
N ILE A 193 -3.76 -11.40 17.61
CA ILE A 193 -3.62 -11.03 16.21
C ILE A 193 -3.62 -12.30 15.35
N ASP A 194 -4.55 -12.40 14.40
CA ASP A 194 -4.57 -13.48 13.43
C ASP A 194 -3.47 -13.33 12.39
N TYR A 195 -3.31 -12.14 11.82
CA TYR A 195 -2.33 -11.86 10.76
C TYR A 195 -1.67 -10.50 10.91
N PHE A 196 -0.38 -10.46 10.65
CA PHE A 196 0.43 -9.26 10.47
C PHE A 196 0.65 -9.01 8.98
N ILE A 197 -0.15 -8.12 8.40
CA ILE A 197 -0.12 -7.80 6.97
C ILE A 197 0.94 -6.72 6.72
N LEU A 198 2.11 -7.12 6.25
CA LEU A 198 3.21 -6.19 6.00
C LEU A 198 3.29 -5.79 4.53
N HIS A 199 3.91 -4.63 4.27
CA HIS A 199 4.37 -4.28 2.93
C HIS A 199 5.30 -5.37 2.39
N GLN A 200 5.08 -5.80 1.15
CA GLN A 200 5.75 -6.93 0.50
C GLN A 200 7.05 -6.51 -0.22
N ALA A 201 8.01 -5.95 0.53
CA ALA A 201 9.27 -5.48 -0.04
C ALA A 201 10.25 -6.61 -0.36
N ASN A 202 10.40 -7.54 0.58
CA ASN A 202 11.41 -8.59 0.53
C ASN A 202 11.10 -9.65 1.59
N ARG A 203 11.09 -10.93 1.21
CA ARG A 203 10.83 -12.06 2.10
C ARG A 203 11.73 -12.05 3.36
N ARG A 204 13.01 -11.71 3.20
CA ARG A 204 13.96 -11.66 4.32
C ARG A 204 13.59 -10.61 5.38
N ILE A 205 12.96 -9.51 4.98
CA ILE A 205 12.46 -8.49 5.91
C ILE A 205 11.33 -9.10 6.74
N VAL A 206 10.34 -9.72 6.09
CA VAL A 206 9.20 -10.34 6.78
C VAL A 206 9.67 -11.44 7.75
N GLU A 207 10.56 -12.33 7.31
CA GLU A 207 11.15 -13.39 8.15
C GLU A 207 11.92 -12.80 9.35
N ALA A 208 12.68 -11.72 9.14
CA ALA A 208 13.43 -11.07 10.22
C ALA A 208 12.50 -10.35 11.22
N VAL A 209 11.42 -9.75 10.77
CA VAL A 209 10.39 -9.13 11.62
C VAL A 209 9.72 -10.20 12.46
N ALA A 210 9.20 -11.27 11.87
CA ALA A 210 8.57 -12.39 12.57
C ALA A 210 9.50 -12.98 13.64
N LYS A 211 10.76 -13.25 13.28
CA LYS A 211 11.76 -13.75 14.22
C LYS A 211 12.03 -12.79 15.37
N ARG A 212 12.12 -11.49 15.10
CA ARG A 212 12.38 -10.47 16.13
C ARG A 212 11.21 -10.32 17.09
N MET A 213 9.99 -10.44 16.59
CA MET A 213 8.77 -10.42 17.39
C MET A 213 8.52 -11.75 18.12
N LYS A 214 9.25 -12.81 17.78
CA LYS A 214 9.06 -14.20 18.27
C LYS A 214 7.63 -14.72 17.97
N VAL A 215 7.11 -14.36 16.81
CA VAL A 215 5.79 -14.77 16.30
C VAL A 215 6.01 -15.74 15.14
N GLU A 216 5.14 -16.74 15.03
CA GLU A 216 5.19 -17.74 13.98
C GLU A 216 5.05 -17.09 12.59
N LEU A 217 5.87 -17.53 11.63
CA LEU A 217 5.88 -16.96 10.29
C LEU A 217 4.53 -17.15 9.55
N THR A 218 3.74 -18.12 9.95
CA THR A 218 2.40 -18.38 9.41
C THR A 218 1.42 -17.22 9.65
N LYS A 219 1.65 -16.40 10.66
CA LYS A 219 0.90 -15.16 10.90
C LYS A 219 1.33 -13.98 10.00
N PHE A 220 2.33 -14.17 9.13
CA PHE A 220 2.85 -13.16 8.21
C PHE A 220 2.64 -13.64 6.76
N PRO A 221 1.44 -13.50 6.19
CA PRO A 221 1.16 -13.92 4.82
C PRO A 221 2.02 -13.14 3.82
N MET A 222 2.35 -13.78 2.72
CA MET A 222 3.20 -13.20 1.67
C MET A 222 2.73 -13.65 0.29
N ASN A 223 2.66 -12.72 -0.65
CA ASN A 223 2.43 -12.98 -2.07
C ASN A 223 3.51 -12.33 -2.98
N LEU A 224 4.57 -11.78 -2.38
CA LEU A 224 5.65 -11.12 -3.12
C LEU A 224 6.39 -12.02 -4.13
N GLN A 225 6.28 -13.34 -3.99
CA GLN A 225 6.85 -14.28 -4.94
C GLN A 225 6.24 -14.13 -6.34
N GLU A 226 4.98 -13.73 -6.44
CA GLU A 226 4.26 -13.55 -7.71
C GLU A 226 4.19 -12.07 -8.17
N TYR A 227 4.21 -11.12 -7.23
CA TYR A 227 4.02 -9.69 -7.54
C TYR A 227 5.29 -8.86 -7.41
N GLY A 228 6.27 -9.32 -6.61
CA GLY A 228 7.43 -8.52 -6.22
C GLY A 228 7.05 -7.39 -5.27
N ASN A 229 7.86 -6.34 -5.28
CA ASN A 229 7.60 -5.12 -4.53
C ASN A 229 6.75 -4.16 -5.39
N THR A 230 5.48 -4.03 -5.07
CA THR A 230 4.53 -3.12 -5.71
C THR A 230 4.24 -1.86 -4.87
N SER A 231 5.17 -1.47 -3.98
CA SER A 231 5.07 -0.26 -3.14
C SER A 231 3.71 -0.16 -2.43
N SER A 232 2.96 0.92 -2.62
CA SER A 232 1.67 1.15 -1.97
C SER A 232 0.57 0.15 -2.35
N ALA A 233 0.70 -0.55 -3.48
CA ALA A 233 -0.26 -1.56 -3.90
C ALA A 233 -0.10 -2.91 -3.18
N SER A 234 1.04 -3.17 -2.51
CA SER A 234 1.37 -4.50 -2.00
C SER A 234 0.43 -5.00 -0.90
N ILE A 235 0.04 -4.14 0.03
CA ILE A 235 -0.89 -4.51 1.12
C ILE A 235 -2.29 -4.78 0.58
N PRO A 236 -2.93 -3.89 -0.21
CA PRO A 236 -4.27 -4.17 -0.70
C PRO A 236 -4.34 -5.34 -1.69
N LEU A 237 -3.28 -5.63 -2.45
CA LEU A 237 -3.20 -6.84 -3.27
C LEU A 237 -3.18 -8.11 -2.39
N LEU A 238 -2.42 -8.11 -1.31
CA LEU A 238 -2.38 -9.25 -0.38
C LEU A 238 -3.71 -9.42 0.36
N LEU A 239 -4.34 -8.33 0.79
CA LEU A 239 -5.65 -8.36 1.43
C LEU A 239 -6.73 -8.96 0.53
N ASP A 240 -6.76 -8.57 -0.75
CA ASP A 240 -7.71 -9.12 -1.73
C ASP A 240 -7.48 -10.61 -1.98
N GLU A 241 -6.22 -11.05 -2.08
CA GLU A 241 -5.90 -12.48 -2.25
C GLU A 241 -6.35 -13.30 -1.04
N MET A 242 -6.04 -12.84 0.18
CA MET A 242 -6.49 -13.51 1.43
C MET A 242 -8.01 -13.53 1.58
N ASN A 243 -8.72 -12.54 1.07
CA ASN A 243 -10.18 -12.48 1.14
C ASN A 243 -10.88 -13.42 0.17
N ARG A 244 -10.17 -13.93 -0.84
CA ARG A 244 -10.69 -14.88 -1.83
C ARG A 244 -10.47 -16.34 -1.45
N GLU A 245 -9.52 -16.62 -0.54
CA GLU A 245 -9.23 -17.96 -0.02
C GLU A 245 -10.19 -18.33 1.13
#